data_46e93fbf9f444e3c0448a528114d4beb
#
_entry.id   46e93fbf9f444e3c0448a528114d4beb
#
_cell.length_a   1.000
_cell.length_b   1.000
_cell.length_c   1.000
_cell.angle_alpha   90.00
_cell.angle_beta   90.00
_cell.angle_gamma   90.00
#
_symmetry.space_group_name_H-M   'P 1'
#
loop_
_entity.id
_entity.type
_entity.pdbx_description
1 polymer ?
#
loop_
_entity_poly.entity_id
_entity_poly.type
_entity_poly.pdbx_seq_one_letter_code
_entity_poly.pdbx_strand_id
1 'polypeptide(L)'
;MKNIIITGTSRGIGFELALQFANAGHQVLAISRKIPQALLGNENITCLSVDLSNESELVKVNDFLSESWKQIDAVIHNAGSLLLKPFSETTQEDFENIYKVNVFGVANLTRICLPYLQKGSHVVTISSMGGIQGSLKFAGLAAYSSSKGAVITLSELLAEEYKERGISFNVLALGSVQTEMLAEAFPGYQAPISAGEMANYIYDFTLTGNKYFNGKVLQVSSTNP
;
A
#
# COMPACT_ATOMS: atom_id res chain seq x y z
N MET A 1 7.87 -11.48 16.98
CA MET A 1 7.03 -11.96 15.87
C MET A 1 5.82 -11.04 15.79
N LYS A 2 5.42 -10.59 14.60
CA LYS A 2 4.30 -9.69 14.34
C LYS A 2 3.47 -10.21 13.16
N ASN A 3 2.20 -9.86 13.10
CA ASN A 3 1.27 -10.19 12.01
C ASN A 3 1.13 -8.99 11.08
N ILE A 4 1.61 -9.12 9.85
CA ILE A 4 1.72 -8.04 8.86
C ILE A 4 0.88 -8.36 7.63
N ILE A 5 -0.03 -7.49 7.24
CA ILE A 5 -0.75 -7.58 5.97
C ILE A 5 -0.07 -6.68 4.96
N ILE A 6 0.21 -7.22 3.77
CA ILE A 6 0.82 -6.47 2.67
C ILE A 6 0.00 -6.67 1.41
N THR A 7 -0.42 -5.59 0.77
CA THR A 7 -1.11 -5.66 -0.51
C THR A 7 -0.19 -5.36 -1.68
N GLY A 8 -0.47 -5.93 -2.85
CA GLY A 8 0.34 -5.71 -4.06
C GLY A 8 1.66 -6.48 -4.05
N THR A 9 1.65 -7.71 -3.55
CA THR A 9 2.84 -8.55 -3.34
C THR A 9 3.27 -9.35 -4.57
N SER A 10 2.65 -9.16 -5.74
CA SER A 10 3.01 -9.92 -6.94
C SER A 10 4.36 -9.53 -7.54
N ARG A 11 4.83 -8.32 -7.33
CA ARG A 11 6.08 -7.75 -7.87
C ARG A 11 6.47 -6.46 -7.13
N GLY A 12 7.65 -5.93 -7.44
CA GLY A 12 8.12 -4.63 -6.95
C GLY A 12 8.22 -4.54 -5.43
N ILE A 13 7.92 -3.37 -4.89
CA ILE A 13 8.09 -3.05 -3.46
C ILE A 13 7.33 -4.05 -2.55
N GLY A 14 6.10 -4.39 -2.90
CA GLY A 14 5.29 -5.30 -2.06
C GLY A 14 5.84 -6.72 -2.01
N PHE A 15 6.44 -7.20 -3.10
CA PHE A 15 7.12 -8.50 -3.14
C PHE A 15 8.36 -8.51 -2.23
N GLU A 16 9.20 -7.48 -2.34
CA GLU A 16 10.40 -7.33 -1.51
C GLU A 16 10.05 -7.23 -0.01
N LEU A 17 9.01 -6.44 0.31
CA LEU A 17 8.50 -6.33 1.68
C LEU A 17 8.03 -7.66 2.24
N ALA A 18 7.29 -8.46 1.46
CA ALA A 18 6.80 -9.75 1.91
C ALA A 18 7.94 -10.68 2.29
N LEU A 19 8.98 -10.76 1.46
CA LEU A 19 10.18 -11.54 1.74
C LEU A 19 10.94 -11.01 2.95
N GLN A 20 11.10 -9.70 3.05
CA GLN A 20 11.86 -9.08 4.14
C GLN A 20 11.21 -9.30 5.51
N PHE A 21 9.90 -9.08 5.63
CA PHE A 21 9.18 -9.36 6.87
C PHE A 21 9.23 -10.83 7.25
N ALA A 22 9.03 -11.74 6.29
CA ALA A 22 9.08 -13.17 6.52
C ALA A 22 10.47 -13.65 6.96
N ASN A 23 11.54 -13.17 6.30
CA ASN A 23 12.92 -13.48 6.66
C ASN A 23 13.31 -12.94 8.05
N ALA A 24 12.67 -11.88 8.50
CA ALA A 24 12.82 -11.35 9.86
C ALA A 24 11.97 -12.11 10.91
N GLY A 25 11.28 -13.20 10.53
CA GLY A 25 10.48 -14.03 11.41
C GLY A 25 9.10 -13.47 11.76
N HIS A 26 8.57 -12.55 10.95
CA HIS A 26 7.21 -12.05 11.07
C HIS A 26 6.24 -12.89 10.23
N GLN A 27 4.99 -13.02 10.67
CA GLN A 27 3.94 -13.64 9.87
C GLN A 27 3.39 -12.63 8.86
N VAL A 28 3.34 -13.01 7.59
CA VAL A 28 2.92 -12.14 6.49
C VAL A 28 1.69 -12.70 5.80
N LEU A 29 0.63 -11.90 5.71
CA LEU A 29 -0.47 -12.13 4.80
C LEU A 29 -0.22 -11.33 3.51
N ALA A 30 0.26 -12.01 2.49
CA ALA A 30 0.59 -11.44 1.20
C ALA A 30 -0.63 -11.47 0.26
N ILE A 31 -1.14 -10.29 -0.10
CA ILE A 31 -2.37 -10.14 -0.89
C ILE A 31 -2.05 -9.58 -2.27
N SER A 32 -2.41 -10.31 -3.32
CA SER A 32 -2.32 -9.85 -4.71
C SER A 32 -3.19 -10.69 -5.63
N ARG A 33 -3.49 -10.21 -6.84
CA ARG A 33 -4.28 -10.97 -7.84
C ARG A 33 -3.55 -12.20 -8.35
N LYS A 34 -2.23 -12.11 -8.48
CA LYS A 34 -1.35 -13.20 -8.92
C LYS A 34 -0.35 -13.50 -7.82
N ILE A 35 -0.28 -14.74 -7.38
CA ILE A 35 0.66 -15.18 -6.36
C ILE A 35 1.99 -15.55 -7.03
N PRO A 36 3.11 -14.88 -6.68
CA PRO A 36 4.41 -15.24 -7.18
C PRO A 36 4.86 -16.60 -6.63
N GLN A 37 5.42 -17.45 -7.49
CA GLN A 37 5.95 -18.76 -7.08
C GLN A 37 6.98 -18.63 -5.95
N ALA A 38 7.78 -17.57 -5.97
CA ALA A 38 8.83 -17.34 -4.98
C ALA A 38 8.33 -17.05 -3.55
N LEU A 39 7.06 -16.71 -3.37
CA LEU A 39 6.46 -16.55 -2.03
C LEU A 39 5.86 -17.85 -1.50
N LEU A 40 5.64 -18.84 -2.38
CA LEU A 40 5.05 -20.12 -1.99
C LEU A 40 6.06 -20.98 -1.21
N GLY A 41 5.58 -21.70 -0.19
CA GLY A 41 6.42 -22.59 0.61
C GLY A 41 7.25 -21.89 1.69
N ASN A 42 7.16 -20.58 1.83
CA ASN A 42 7.73 -19.87 2.98
C ASN A 42 6.79 -20.00 4.18
N GLU A 43 7.26 -20.59 5.27
CA GLU A 43 6.48 -20.86 6.48
C GLU A 43 5.87 -19.60 7.13
N ASN A 44 6.48 -18.46 6.88
CA ASN A 44 6.06 -17.17 7.42
C ASN A 44 5.14 -16.39 6.48
N ILE A 45 4.83 -16.90 5.27
CA ILE A 45 4.00 -16.20 4.28
C ILE A 45 2.75 -17.01 3.96
N THR A 46 1.60 -16.43 4.23
CA THR A 46 0.33 -16.89 3.68
C THR A 46 -0.04 -16.01 2.49
N CYS A 47 -0.26 -16.62 1.34
CA CYS A 47 -0.64 -15.91 0.12
C CYS A 47 -2.14 -16.02 -0.14
N LEU A 48 -2.82 -14.88 -0.35
CA LEU A 48 -4.20 -14.84 -0.80
C LEU A 48 -4.33 -14.18 -2.17
N SER A 49 -4.97 -14.89 -3.10
CA SER A 49 -5.37 -14.31 -4.39
C SER A 49 -6.66 -13.53 -4.22
N VAL A 50 -6.54 -12.19 -4.24
CA VAL A 50 -7.65 -11.25 -4.04
C VAL A 50 -7.49 -10.06 -4.98
N ASP A 51 -8.54 -9.71 -5.68
CA ASP A 51 -8.66 -8.45 -6.41
C ASP A 51 -9.31 -7.40 -5.49
N LEU A 52 -8.52 -6.40 -5.08
CA LEU A 52 -8.98 -5.32 -4.20
C LEU A 52 -10.04 -4.41 -4.86
N SER A 53 -10.19 -4.45 -6.18
CA SER A 53 -11.26 -3.74 -6.89
C SER A 53 -12.61 -4.43 -6.77
N ASN A 54 -12.63 -5.68 -6.31
CA ASN A 54 -13.82 -6.50 -6.12
C ASN A 54 -14.09 -6.72 -4.63
N GLU A 55 -15.05 -5.98 -4.07
CA GLU A 55 -15.38 -6.05 -2.65
C GLU A 55 -15.76 -7.48 -2.20
N SER A 56 -16.42 -8.26 -3.07
CA SER A 56 -16.83 -9.63 -2.73
C SER A 56 -15.63 -10.59 -2.51
N GLU A 57 -14.47 -10.31 -3.09
CA GLU A 57 -13.27 -11.12 -2.87
C GLU A 57 -12.60 -10.85 -1.52
N LEU A 58 -12.90 -9.74 -0.89
CA LEU A 58 -12.35 -9.40 0.42
C LEU A 58 -12.88 -10.31 1.54
N VAL A 59 -13.95 -11.06 1.30
CA VAL A 59 -14.41 -12.09 2.23
C VAL A 59 -13.30 -13.09 2.56
N LYS A 60 -12.45 -13.45 1.59
CA LYS A 60 -11.30 -14.34 1.80
C LYS A 60 -10.33 -13.82 2.87
N VAL A 61 -10.15 -12.49 2.93
CA VAL A 61 -9.30 -11.87 3.95
C VAL A 61 -9.98 -11.92 5.32
N ASN A 62 -11.28 -11.61 5.37
CA ASN A 62 -12.05 -11.67 6.61
C ASN A 62 -12.07 -13.08 7.20
N ASP A 63 -12.28 -14.10 6.37
CA ASP A 63 -12.30 -15.52 6.78
C ASP A 63 -10.93 -15.92 7.34
N PHE A 64 -9.85 -15.61 6.62
CA PHE A 64 -8.49 -15.86 7.12
C PHE A 64 -8.23 -15.19 8.47
N LEU A 65 -8.62 -13.92 8.63
CA LEU A 65 -8.40 -13.19 9.89
C LEU A 65 -9.18 -13.80 11.04
N SER A 66 -10.44 -14.17 10.82
CA SER A 66 -11.30 -14.76 11.84
C SER A 66 -10.82 -16.14 12.31
N GLU A 67 -10.25 -16.94 11.40
CA GLU A 67 -9.79 -18.29 11.67
C GLU A 67 -8.35 -18.34 12.22
N SER A 68 -7.46 -17.48 11.72
CA SER A 68 -6.02 -17.62 11.93
C SER A 68 -5.41 -16.53 12.80
N TRP A 69 -5.84 -15.27 12.67
CA TRP A 69 -5.22 -14.14 13.36
C TRP A 69 -6.18 -13.41 14.28
N LYS A 70 -5.85 -13.36 15.58
CA LYS A 70 -6.62 -12.60 16.57
C LYS A 70 -6.25 -11.11 16.61
N GLN A 71 -5.10 -10.75 16.04
CA GLN A 71 -4.60 -9.37 15.99
C GLN A 71 -3.75 -9.14 14.75
N ILE A 72 -3.71 -7.88 14.32
CA ILE A 72 -2.87 -7.37 13.25
C ILE A 72 -1.95 -6.30 13.86
N ASP A 73 -0.65 -6.45 13.65
CA ASP A 73 0.34 -5.45 14.10
C ASP A 73 0.53 -4.34 13.07
N ALA A 74 0.51 -4.68 11.78
CA ALA A 74 0.56 -3.67 10.73
C ALA A 74 -0.19 -4.07 9.46
N VAL A 75 -0.68 -3.05 8.76
CA VAL A 75 -1.25 -3.16 7.40
C VAL A 75 -0.46 -2.23 6.49
N ILE A 76 0.06 -2.75 5.38
CA ILE A 76 0.75 -1.97 4.35
C ILE A 76 -0.10 -1.97 3.09
N HIS A 77 -0.80 -0.87 2.85
CA HIS A 77 -1.53 -0.62 1.62
C HIS A 77 -0.56 -0.19 0.52
N ASN A 78 0.09 -1.17 -0.12
CA ASN A 78 1.05 -0.95 -1.19
C ASN A 78 0.45 -1.19 -2.59
N ALA A 79 -0.60 -2.01 -2.70
CA ALA A 79 -1.26 -2.23 -3.99
C ALA A 79 -1.69 -0.91 -4.64
N GLY A 80 -1.49 -0.81 -5.94
CA GLY A 80 -1.90 0.34 -6.71
C GLY A 80 -2.02 0.00 -8.19
N SER A 81 -2.83 0.80 -8.88
CA SER A 81 -2.94 0.80 -10.33
C SER A 81 -2.57 2.19 -10.83
N LEU A 82 -1.85 2.24 -11.96
CA LEU A 82 -1.41 3.47 -12.62
C LEU A 82 -1.99 3.50 -14.03
N LEU A 83 -2.46 4.67 -14.44
CA LEU A 83 -2.85 4.96 -15.81
C LEU A 83 -2.12 6.22 -16.26
N LEU A 84 -1.37 6.12 -17.35
CA LEU A 84 -0.78 7.25 -18.06
C LEU A 84 -1.57 7.46 -19.35
N LYS A 85 -2.41 8.51 -19.39
CA LYS A 85 -3.29 8.81 -20.50
C LYS A 85 -3.64 10.31 -20.52
N PRO A 86 -3.62 10.99 -21.67
CA PRO A 86 -4.03 12.39 -21.75
C PRO A 86 -5.42 12.61 -21.15
N PHE A 87 -5.59 13.70 -20.39
CA PHE A 87 -6.87 13.96 -19.70
C PHE A 87 -8.06 14.03 -20.66
N SER A 88 -7.85 14.60 -21.85
CA SER A 88 -8.89 14.67 -22.90
C SER A 88 -9.37 13.30 -23.39
N GLU A 89 -8.60 12.25 -23.16
CA GLU A 89 -8.92 10.87 -23.56
C GLU A 89 -9.31 9.99 -22.37
N THR A 90 -9.09 10.47 -21.13
CA THR A 90 -9.38 9.73 -19.90
C THR A 90 -10.89 9.70 -19.67
N THR A 91 -11.45 8.51 -19.65
CA THR A 91 -12.89 8.28 -19.46
C THR A 91 -13.28 8.21 -18.00
N GLN A 92 -14.57 8.25 -17.70
CA GLN A 92 -15.10 7.97 -16.37
C GLN A 92 -14.70 6.55 -15.91
N GLU A 93 -14.79 5.58 -16.79
CA GLU A 93 -14.40 4.20 -16.49
C GLU A 93 -12.91 4.08 -16.11
N ASP A 94 -12.03 4.82 -16.78
CA ASP A 94 -10.61 4.90 -16.42
C ASP A 94 -10.44 5.40 -14.98
N PHE A 95 -11.14 6.47 -14.59
CA PHE A 95 -11.15 6.97 -13.20
C PHE A 95 -11.67 5.93 -12.22
N GLU A 96 -12.83 5.33 -12.52
CA GLU A 96 -13.44 4.32 -11.67
C GLU A 96 -12.50 3.14 -11.43
N ASN A 97 -11.84 2.63 -12.47
CA ASN A 97 -10.90 1.52 -12.37
C ASN A 97 -9.68 1.84 -11.49
N ILE A 98 -9.14 3.06 -11.61
CA ILE A 98 -8.05 3.53 -10.74
C ILE A 98 -8.52 3.67 -9.29
N TYR A 99 -9.67 4.32 -9.07
CA TYR A 99 -10.21 4.55 -7.73
C TYR A 99 -10.67 3.26 -7.04
N LYS A 100 -11.23 2.28 -7.77
CA LYS A 100 -11.58 0.96 -7.22
C LYS A 100 -10.38 0.30 -6.53
N VAL A 101 -9.20 0.34 -7.14
CA VAL A 101 -7.99 -0.25 -6.55
C VAL A 101 -7.38 0.68 -5.51
N ASN A 102 -7.08 1.93 -5.89
CA ASN A 102 -6.23 2.82 -5.12
C ASN A 102 -6.94 3.44 -3.90
N VAL A 103 -8.27 3.57 -3.94
CA VAL A 103 -9.06 4.24 -2.89
C VAL A 103 -10.02 3.27 -2.22
N PHE A 104 -10.94 2.68 -2.98
CA PHE A 104 -11.97 1.82 -2.39
C PHE A 104 -11.37 0.52 -1.84
N GLY A 105 -10.39 -0.08 -2.54
CA GLY A 105 -9.65 -1.23 -2.04
C GLY A 105 -8.96 -0.97 -0.70
N VAL A 106 -8.34 0.21 -0.55
CA VAL A 106 -7.72 0.65 0.73
C VAL A 106 -8.80 0.80 1.81
N ALA A 107 -9.88 1.52 1.53
CA ALA A 107 -10.96 1.76 2.49
C ALA A 107 -11.64 0.46 2.94
N ASN A 108 -11.98 -0.41 1.99
CA ASN A 108 -12.68 -1.67 2.28
C ASN A 108 -11.79 -2.65 3.07
N LEU A 109 -10.53 -2.81 2.65
CA LEU A 109 -9.60 -3.67 3.40
C LEU A 109 -9.34 -3.11 4.80
N THR A 110 -9.14 -1.81 4.95
CA THR A 110 -9.00 -1.19 6.27
C THR A 110 -10.20 -1.51 7.16
N ARG A 111 -11.44 -1.37 6.65
CA ARG A 111 -12.67 -1.67 7.39
C ARG A 111 -12.70 -3.12 7.89
N ILE A 112 -12.27 -4.08 7.07
CA ILE A 112 -12.16 -5.50 7.45
C ILE A 112 -11.10 -5.69 8.53
N CYS A 113 -9.98 -4.99 8.45
CA CYS A 113 -8.88 -5.10 9.42
C CYS A 113 -9.20 -4.43 10.77
N LEU A 114 -10.07 -3.41 10.81
CA LEU A 114 -10.37 -2.63 12.02
C LEU A 114 -10.69 -3.45 13.29
N PRO A 115 -11.48 -4.54 13.24
CA PRO A 115 -11.75 -5.36 14.42
C PRO A 115 -10.50 -6.02 15.01
N TYR A 116 -9.48 -6.23 14.20
CA TYR A 116 -8.24 -6.94 14.56
C TYR A 116 -7.08 -5.99 14.87
N LEU A 117 -7.23 -4.68 14.59
CA LEU A 117 -6.24 -3.66 14.93
C LEU A 117 -6.36 -3.27 16.40
N GLN A 118 -5.24 -3.19 17.10
CA GLN A 118 -5.14 -2.92 18.53
C GLN A 118 -4.27 -1.70 18.80
N LYS A 119 -4.20 -1.29 20.06
CA LYS A 119 -3.26 -0.26 20.52
C LYS A 119 -1.83 -0.62 20.09
N GLY A 120 -1.20 0.28 19.35
CA GLY A 120 0.15 0.10 18.80
C GLY A 120 0.16 -0.50 17.39
N SER A 121 -0.98 -0.89 16.82
CA SER A 121 -1.05 -1.27 15.40
C SER A 121 -0.76 -0.08 14.50
N HIS A 122 -0.12 -0.34 13.34
CA HIS A 122 0.28 0.68 12.38
C HIS A 122 -0.25 0.38 10.98
N VAL A 123 -1.03 1.30 10.43
CA VAL A 123 -1.50 1.26 9.04
C VAL A 123 -0.66 2.22 8.22
N VAL A 124 0.09 1.70 7.26
CA VAL A 124 0.95 2.45 6.36
C VAL A 124 0.36 2.43 4.96
N THR A 125 0.00 3.59 4.44
CA THR A 125 -0.53 3.73 3.08
C THR A 125 0.55 4.26 2.15
N ILE A 126 0.82 3.53 1.07
CA ILE A 126 1.76 3.96 0.03
C ILE A 126 1.03 4.87 -0.96
N SER A 127 1.37 6.14 -0.89
CA SER A 127 0.94 7.17 -1.83
C SER A 127 2.07 7.53 -2.80
N SER A 128 1.97 8.67 -3.45
CA SER A 128 2.92 9.18 -4.41
C SER A 128 3.12 10.68 -4.20
N MET A 129 4.29 11.19 -4.55
CA MET A 129 4.53 12.63 -4.64
C MET A 129 3.49 13.31 -5.52
N GLY A 130 3.00 12.64 -6.58
CA GLY A 130 1.91 13.14 -7.42
C GLY A 130 0.60 13.41 -6.68
N GLY A 131 0.36 12.76 -5.52
CA GLY A 131 -0.80 12.97 -4.66
C GLY A 131 -0.66 14.16 -3.69
N ILE A 132 0.57 14.66 -3.46
CA ILE A 132 0.85 15.78 -2.54
C ILE A 132 0.37 17.09 -3.16
N GLN A 133 -0.37 17.88 -2.40
CA GLN A 133 -0.80 19.23 -2.84
C GLN A 133 0.44 20.12 -3.00
N GLY A 134 0.51 20.85 -4.13
CA GLY A 134 1.62 21.73 -4.41
C GLY A 134 2.91 21.06 -4.93
N SER A 135 2.96 19.73 -5.03
CA SER A 135 4.07 19.02 -5.67
C SER A 135 4.04 19.20 -7.20
N LEU A 136 5.16 18.92 -7.86
CA LEU A 136 5.22 18.83 -9.31
C LEU A 136 4.22 17.78 -9.83
N LYS A 137 3.50 18.12 -10.90
CA LYS A 137 2.50 17.24 -11.52
C LYS A 137 2.97 16.81 -12.90
N PHE A 138 2.66 15.57 -13.26
CA PHE A 138 2.98 15.00 -14.56
C PHE A 138 1.71 14.89 -15.40
N ALA A 139 1.77 15.39 -16.63
CA ALA A 139 0.68 15.24 -17.60
C ALA A 139 0.35 13.75 -17.81
N GLY A 140 -0.93 13.46 -17.99
CA GLY A 140 -1.41 12.09 -18.19
C GLY A 140 -1.66 11.27 -16.91
N LEU A 141 -1.36 11.78 -15.72
CA LEU A 141 -1.56 11.08 -14.45
C LEU A 141 -2.79 11.58 -13.65
N ALA A 142 -3.79 12.16 -14.32
CA ALA A 142 -4.92 12.79 -13.62
C ALA A 142 -5.65 11.82 -12.68
N ALA A 143 -6.09 10.66 -13.17
CA ALA A 143 -6.79 9.66 -12.36
C ALA A 143 -5.88 9.07 -11.26
N TYR A 144 -4.63 8.77 -11.60
CA TYR A 144 -3.66 8.23 -10.64
C TYR A 144 -3.35 9.22 -9.52
N SER A 145 -2.89 10.42 -9.86
CA SER A 145 -2.47 11.42 -8.87
C SER A 145 -3.62 11.86 -7.96
N SER A 146 -4.83 12.04 -8.52
CA SER A 146 -6.01 12.35 -7.70
C SER A 146 -6.37 11.22 -6.74
N SER A 147 -6.28 9.95 -7.17
CA SER A 147 -6.51 8.80 -6.29
C SER A 147 -5.48 8.72 -5.16
N LYS A 148 -4.21 9.06 -5.45
CA LYS A 148 -3.15 9.11 -4.44
C LYS A 148 -3.31 10.28 -3.46
N GLY A 149 -3.91 11.38 -3.88
CA GLY A 149 -4.36 12.47 -3.00
C GLY A 149 -5.53 12.06 -2.11
N ALA A 150 -6.49 11.32 -2.66
CA ALA A 150 -7.66 10.85 -1.91
C ALA A 150 -7.28 9.93 -0.73
N VAL A 151 -6.32 9.01 -0.91
CA VAL A 151 -5.89 8.13 0.20
C VAL A 151 -5.05 8.85 1.24
N ILE A 152 -4.39 9.95 0.89
CA ILE A 152 -3.74 10.84 1.87
C ILE A 152 -4.80 11.37 2.84
N THR A 153 -5.82 12.04 2.32
CA THR A 153 -6.91 12.61 3.14
C THR A 153 -7.64 11.53 3.94
N LEU A 154 -7.92 10.36 3.32
CA LEU A 154 -8.53 9.24 4.02
C LEU A 154 -7.69 8.79 5.22
N SER A 155 -6.39 8.64 5.04
CA SER A 155 -5.49 8.18 6.12
C SER A 155 -5.40 9.20 7.26
N GLU A 156 -5.38 10.51 6.96
CA GLU A 156 -5.41 11.58 7.96
C GLU A 156 -6.69 11.55 8.79
N LEU A 157 -7.86 11.35 8.14
CA LEU A 157 -9.16 11.22 8.83
C LEU A 157 -9.20 9.98 9.71
N LEU A 158 -8.73 8.82 9.23
CA LEU A 158 -8.70 7.59 10.02
C LEU A 158 -7.74 7.70 11.21
N ALA A 159 -6.64 8.43 11.07
CA ALA A 159 -5.73 8.69 12.18
C ALA A 159 -6.40 9.47 13.32
N GLU A 160 -7.26 10.42 13.00
CA GLU A 160 -8.03 11.17 14.00
C GLU A 160 -9.16 10.33 14.59
N GLU A 161 -9.91 9.61 13.75
CA GLU A 161 -11.05 8.79 14.17
C GLU A 161 -10.66 7.66 15.13
N TYR A 162 -9.49 7.04 14.90
CA TYR A 162 -9.04 5.89 15.69
C TYR A 162 -7.92 6.19 16.69
N LYS A 163 -7.60 7.46 16.95
CA LYS A 163 -6.52 7.85 17.87
C LYS A 163 -6.73 7.33 19.30
N GLU A 164 -7.97 7.37 19.79
CA GLU A 164 -8.30 6.90 21.14
C GLU A 164 -8.15 5.38 21.29
N ARG A 165 -8.25 4.65 20.17
CA ARG A 165 -7.90 3.21 20.14
C ARG A 165 -6.40 2.96 20.10
N GLY A 166 -5.58 4.00 19.92
CA GLY A 166 -4.12 3.90 19.82
C GLY A 166 -3.64 3.23 18.55
N ILE A 167 -4.42 3.31 17.46
CA ILE A 167 -4.06 2.82 16.14
C ILE A 167 -3.47 3.99 15.36
N SER A 168 -2.29 3.79 14.77
CA SER A 168 -1.63 4.82 13.96
C SER A 168 -1.87 4.60 12.47
N PHE A 169 -2.18 5.68 11.75
CA PHE A 169 -2.31 5.72 10.29
C PHE A 169 -1.33 6.75 9.75
N ASN A 170 -0.43 6.32 8.88
CA ASN A 170 0.52 7.23 8.24
C ASN A 170 0.63 6.95 6.75
N VAL A 171 1.09 7.94 6.01
CA VAL A 171 1.24 7.87 4.56
C VAL A 171 2.70 8.08 4.18
N LEU A 172 3.21 7.24 3.32
CA LEU A 172 4.49 7.43 2.64
C LEU A 172 4.21 7.83 1.19
N ALA A 173 4.43 9.10 0.85
CA ALA A 173 4.31 9.62 -0.50
C ALA A 173 5.65 9.44 -1.22
N LEU A 174 5.75 8.37 -2.02
CA LEU A 174 6.99 8.00 -2.66
C LEU A 174 7.26 8.83 -3.91
N GLY A 175 8.53 9.16 -4.12
CA GLY A 175 9.06 9.56 -5.42
C GLY A 175 9.20 8.38 -6.36
N SER A 176 10.06 8.51 -7.38
CA SER A 176 10.31 7.44 -8.35
C SER A 176 11.08 6.29 -7.72
N VAL A 177 10.54 5.08 -7.85
CA VAL A 177 11.16 3.83 -7.42
C VAL A 177 11.21 2.87 -8.60
N GLN A 178 12.37 2.26 -8.86
CA GLN A 178 12.55 1.32 -9.96
C GLN A 178 11.73 0.06 -9.73
N THR A 179 10.58 0.01 -10.37
CA THR A 179 9.62 -1.09 -10.34
C THR A 179 9.14 -1.39 -11.75
N GLU A 180 8.54 -2.55 -11.95
CA GLU A 180 7.92 -2.92 -13.25
C GLU A 180 6.79 -1.94 -13.61
N MET A 181 6.01 -1.48 -12.64
CA MET A 181 4.94 -0.48 -12.86
C MET A 181 5.51 0.82 -13.42
N LEU A 182 6.64 1.30 -12.89
CA LEU A 182 7.29 2.52 -13.38
C LEU A 182 7.84 2.30 -14.79
N ALA A 183 8.52 1.18 -15.04
CA ALA A 183 9.09 0.85 -16.33
C ALA A 183 8.03 0.68 -17.43
N GLU A 184 6.86 0.12 -17.09
CA GLU A 184 5.71 0.01 -17.98
C GLU A 184 5.11 1.38 -18.33
N ALA A 185 5.01 2.28 -17.34
CA ALA A 185 4.43 3.62 -17.53
C ALA A 185 5.40 4.60 -18.22
N PHE A 186 6.69 4.47 -17.95
CA PHE A 186 7.75 5.38 -18.44
C PHE A 186 8.93 4.59 -19.01
N PRO A 187 8.77 3.99 -20.19
CA PRO A 187 9.83 3.18 -20.83
C PRO A 187 11.13 3.97 -20.99
N GLY A 188 12.24 3.39 -20.53
CA GLY A 188 13.57 3.99 -20.60
C GLY A 188 13.94 4.92 -19.44
N TYR A 189 13.00 5.29 -18.58
CA TYR A 189 13.31 6.04 -17.36
C TYR A 189 13.95 5.11 -16.32
N GLN A 190 15.04 5.59 -15.67
CA GLN A 190 15.75 4.89 -14.60
C GLN A 190 15.54 5.65 -13.30
N ALA A 191 14.86 5.03 -12.34
CA ALA A 191 14.69 5.62 -11.01
C ALA A 191 15.96 5.43 -10.16
N PRO A 192 16.27 6.40 -9.26
CA PRO A 192 17.47 6.35 -8.44
C PRO A 192 17.43 5.30 -7.32
N ILE A 193 16.24 4.82 -6.95
CA ILE A 193 16.03 3.91 -5.82
C ILE A 193 15.40 2.62 -6.35
N SER A 194 15.95 1.48 -6.00
CA SER A 194 15.40 0.16 -6.32
C SER A 194 14.19 -0.19 -5.43
N ALA A 195 13.40 -1.19 -5.87
CA ALA A 195 12.29 -1.71 -5.07
C ALA A 195 12.76 -2.27 -3.72
N GLY A 196 13.90 -2.95 -3.68
CA GLY A 196 14.46 -3.51 -2.44
C GLY A 196 14.93 -2.43 -1.45
N GLU A 197 15.60 -1.38 -1.93
CA GLU A 197 16.01 -0.25 -1.07
C GLU A 197 14.80 0.48 -0.48
N MET A 198 13.77 0.71 -1.28
CA MET A 198 12.53 1.32 -0.78
C MET A 198 11.80 0.39 0.20
N ALA A 199 11.80 -0.92 -0.04
CA ALA A 199 11.23 -1.90 0.89
C ALA A 199 11.95 -1.87 2.24
N ASN A 200 13.29 -1.72 2.28
CA ASN A 200 14.03 -1.57 3.53
C ASN A 200 13.52 -0.38 4.35
N TYR A 201 13.36 0.77 3.71
CA TYR A 201 12.85 1.97 4.39
C TYR A 201 11.41 1.77 4.92
N ILE A 202 10.52 1.22 4.09
CA ILE A 202 9.12 0.98 4.47
C ILE A 202 9.04 -0.05 5.60
N TYR A 203 9.89 -1.07 5.60
CA TYR A 203 9.99 -2.07 6.67
C TYR A 203 10.32 -1.39 8.01
N ASP A 204 11.40 -0.62 8.07
CA ASP A 204 11.82 0.09 9.29
C ASP A 204 10.74 1.07 9.76
N PHE A 205 10.16 1.85 8.83
CA PHE A 205 9.09 2.77 9.15
C PHE A 205 7.84 2.05 9.68
N THR A 206 7.47 0.92 9.10
CA THR A 206 6.31 0.14 9.55
C THR A 206 6.47 -0.33 11.00
N LEU A 207 7.67 -0.73 11.39
CA LEU A 207 7.95 -1.23 12.75
C LEU A 207 8.16 -0.13 13.80
N THR A 208 8.54 1.06 13.39
CA THR A 208 8.99 2.11 14.32
C THR A 208 8.27 3.44 14.19
N GLY A 209 7.72 3.74 13.02
CA GLY A 209 7.14 5.05 12.68
C GLY A 209 5.95 5.44 13.57
N ASN A 210 5.14 4.47 13.98
CA ASN A 210 3.99 4.71 14.87
C ASN A 210 4.36 5.24 16.26
N LYS A 211 5.64 5.17 16.65
CA LYS A 211 6.14 5.76 17.90
C LYS A 211 6.23 7.29 17.82
N TYR A 212 6.39 7.82 16.62
CA TYR A 212 6.66 9.24 16.39
C TYR A 212 5.56 9.94 15.59
N PHE A 213 4.81 9.16 14.79
CA PHE A 213 3.88 9.70 13.81
C PHE A 213 2.49 9.05 13.92
N ASN A 214 1.47 9.89 13.84
CA ASN A 214 0.09 9.50 13.58
C ASN A 214 -0.56 10.60 12.73
N GLY A 215 -1.27 10.24 11.66
CA GLY A 215 -1.87 11.18 10.72
C GLY A 215 -0.84 11.97 9.89
N LYS A 216 0.37 11.43 9.70
CA LYS A 216 1.43 12.15 8.98
C LYS A 216 1.64 11.62 7.58
N VAL A 217 1.92 12.57 6.68
CA VAL A 217 2.29 12.32 5.30
C VAL A 217 3.77 12.63 5.15
N LEU A 218 4.57 11.59 4.94
CA LEU A 218 6.01 11.73 4.75
C LEU A 218 6.34 11.64 3.26
N GLN A 219 7.00 12.67 2.76
CA GLN A 219 7.51 12.71 1.39
C GLN A 219 8.83 11.94 1.33
N VAL A 220 8.83 10.80 0.64
CA VAL A 220 9.99 9.90 0.55
C VAL A 220 10.54 9.97 -0.87
N SER A 221 11.33 10.99 -1.12
CA SER A 221 11.98 11.25 -2.40
C SER A 221 13.29 12.00 -2.19
N SER A 222 14.34 11.53 -2.86
CA SER A 222 15.65 12.21 -2.90
C SER A 222 15.73 13.27 -3.99
N THR A 223 14.76 13.32 -4.89
CA THR A 223 14.65 14.30 -5.97
C THR A 223 13.23 14.87 -5.97
N ASN A 224 13.08 16.13 -6.37
CA ASN A 224 11.76 16.62 -6.74
C ASN A 224 11.36 15.90 -8.04
N PRO A 225 10.35 15.02 -8.02
CA PRO A 225 9.85 14.45 -9.26
C PRO A 225 9.16 15.55 -10.08
#